data_935519e94c34821051c996592a562d1f
#
_entry.id   935519e94c34821051c996592a562d1f
#
_cell.length_a   1.000
_cell.length_b   1.000
_cell.length_c   1.000
_cell.angle_alpha   90.00
_cell.angle_beta   90.00
_cell.angle_gamma   90.00
#
_symmetry.space_group_name_H-M   'P 1'
#
loop_
_entity.id
_entity.type
_entity.pdbx_description
1 polymer ?
#
loop_
_entity_poly.entity_id
_entity_poly.type
_entity_poly.pdbx_seq_one_letter_code
_entity_poly.pdbx_strand_id
1 'polypeptide(L)'
;MKSELIENRIIVWDIEDSKKLFTEGYYGKPIGMPKPKIEEINVPLILDLIEGLYLLENKKITITKLKQKMNIEQMIEICKKEVHEFEKKYIVYKNFRDKGYIINPGIKFGCDFAVYEKGPGIDHAPFLIQVYNRNESITSTGIVLAGRLATTVRKQFILAIPKGKDKVDFLALDWWKA
;
A
#
# COMPACT_ATOMS: atom_id res chain seq x y z
N MET A 1 -18.93 -1.61 5.98
CA MET A 1 -18.15 -1.30 7.20
C MET A 1 -18.06 0.21 7.34
N LYS A 2 -18.13 0.75 8.56
CA LYS A 2 -18.05 2.19 8.83
C LYS A 2 -16.64 2.58 9.24
N SER A 3 -16.16 3.70 8.74
CA SER A 3 -14.86 4.25 9.14
C SER A 3 -14.89 5.78 9.24
N GLU A 4 -13.91 6.35 9.89
CA GLU A 4 -13.81 7.77 10.13
C GLU A 4 -12.44 8.30 9.70
N LEU A 5 -12.42 9.38 8.93
CA LEU A 5 -11.19 10.10 8.59
C LEU A 5 -10.86 11.09 9.69
N ILE A 6 -9.73 10.87 10.34
CA ILE A 6 -9.15 11.75 11.36
C ILE A 6 -7.77 12.18 10.84
N GLU A 7 -7.62 13.48 10.60
CA GLU A 7 -6.43 14.04 9.95
C GLU A 7 -6.14 13.36 8.61
N ASN A 8 -5.09 12.56 8.52
CA ASN A 8 -4.67 11.83 7.34
C ASN A 8 -4.71 10.29 7.54
N ARG A 9 -5.52 9.80 8.49
CA ARG A 9 -5.71 8.39 8.79
C ARG A 9 -7.19 8.03 8.77
N ILE A 10 -7.50 6.83 8.32
CA ILE A 10 -8.85 6.32 8.32
C ILE A 10 -8.94 5.23 9.36
N ILE A 11 -9.86 5.39 10.33
CA ILE A 11 -9.99 4.47 11.45
C ILE A 11 -11.28 3.68 11.31
N VAL A 12 -11.15 2.37 11.38
CA VAL A 12 -12.26 1.43 11.52
C VAL A 12 -12.36 1.10 13.00
N TRP A 13 -13.37 1.68 13.68
CA TRP A 13 -13.54 1.56 15.12
C TRP A 13 -14.12 0.21 15.55
N ASP A 14 -14.99 -0.36 14.73
CA ASP A 14 -15.61 -1.65 14.99
C ASP A 14 -14.58 -2.78 14.90
N ILE A 15 -14.52 -3.61 15.94
CA ILE A 15 -13.52 -4.67 16.08
C ILE A 15 -13.75 -5.80 15.08
N GLU A 16 -15.01 -6.18 14.85
CA GLU A 16 -15.35 -7.26 13.92
C GLU A 16 -15.06 -6.82 12.47
N ASP A 17 -15.42 -5.58 12.11
CA ASP A 17 -15.06 -4.98 10.83
C ASP A 17 -13.53 -4.89 10.65
N SER A 18 -12.80 -4.52 11.71
CA SER A 18 -11.35 -4.44 11.73
C SER A 18 -10.70 -5.81 11.49
N LYS A 19 -11.15 -6.81 12.22
CA LYS A 19 -10.69 -8.19 12.07
C LYS A 19 -10.99 -8.73 10.68
N LYS A 20 -12.19 -8.47 10.15
CA LYS A 20 -12.60 -8.89 8.81
C LYS A 20 -11.73 -8.28 7.71
N LEU A 21 -11.52 -6.95 7.72
CA LEU A 21 -10.65 -6.27 6.75
C LEU A 21 -9.22 -6.79 6.79
N PHE A 22 -8.68 -7.00 7.98
CA PHE A 22 -7.33 -7.53 8.11
C PHE A 22 -7.24 -8.98 7.62
N THR A 23 -8.21 -9.82 7.93
CA THR A 23 -8.24 -11.24 7.49
C THR A 23 -8.42 -11.37 5.98
N GLU A 24 -9.29 -10.56 5.36
CA GLU A 24 -9.59 -10.64 3.94
C GLU A 24 -8.47 -10.15 3.02
N GLY A 25 -7.59 -9.27 3.49
CA GLY A 25 -6.57 -8.71 2.60
C GLY A 25 -5.45 -7.96 3.30
N TYR A 26 -5.26 -8.18 4.59
CA TYR A 26 -4.25 -7.49 5.40
C TYR A 26 -4.30 -5.97 5.25
N TYR A 27 -5.53 -5.43 5.12
CA TYR A 27 -5.72 -3.99 5.05
C TYR A 27 -5.44 -3.35 6.41
N GLY A 28 -4.72 -2.25 6.39
CA GLY A 28 -4.45 -1.43 7.56
C GLY A 28 -3.49 -2.06 8.58
N LYS A 29 -3.47 -1.43 9.75
CA LYS A 29 -2.67 -1.87 10.91
C LYS A 29 -3.53 -1.80 12.16
N PRO A 30 -3.64 -2.91 12.92
CA PRO A 30 -4.26 -2.90 14.25
C PRO A 30 -3.51 -1.94 15.19
N ILE A 31 -4.25 -1.10 15.91
CA ILE A 31 -3.68 -0.08 16.80
C ILE A 31 -2.85 -0.75 17.91
N GLY A 32 -1.61 -0.32 18.08
CA GLY A 32 -0.73 -0.82 19.16
C GLY A 32 -0.16 -2.23 18.93
N MET A 33 -0.44 -2.88 17.80
CA MET A 33 0.04 -4.22 17.49
C MET A 33 1.11 -4.21 16.39
N PRO A 34 2.41 -4.24 16.70
CA PRO A 34 3.47 -4.17 15.69
C PRO A 34 3.61 -5.42 14.82
N LYS A 35 3.19 -6.59 15.32
CA LYS A 35 3.19 -7.88 14.62
C LYS A 35 1.86 -8.59 14.87
N PRO A 36 0.76 -8.12 14.27
CA PRO A 36 -0.55 -8.67 14.54
C PRO A 36 -0.68 -10.08 13.98
N LYS A 37 -1.25 -10.98 14.78
CA LYS A 37 -1.81 -12.25 14.32
C LYS A 37 -3.32 -12.11 14.20
N ILE A 38 -3.89 -12.76 13.20
CA ILE A 38 -5.32 -12.64 12.87
C ILE A 38 -6.20 -12.95 14.08
N GLU A 39 -5.83 -13.98 14.83
CA GLU A 39 -6.60 -14.47 16.00
C GLU A 39 -6.57 -13.48 17.19
N GLU A 40 -5.54 -12.64 17.25
CA GLU A 40 -5.29 -11.72 18.37
C GLU A 40 -5.91 -10.34 18.14
N ILE A 41 -6.51 -10.07 16.96
CA ILE A 41 -7.05 -8.75 16.62
C ILE A 41 -8.31 -8.48 17.44
N ASN A 42 -8.18 -7.53 18.36
CA ASN A 42 -9.25 -7.06 19.26
C ASN A 42 -9.20 -5.54 19.45
N VAL A 43 -8.62 -4.83 18.50
CA VAL A 43 -8.42 -3.38 18.53
C VAL A 43 -8.86 -2.76 17.19
N PRO A 44 -9.18 -1.46 17.16
CA PRO A 44 -9.47 -0.75 15.92
C PRO A 44 -8.34 -0.84 14.91
N LEU A 45 -8.68 -0.64 13.62
CA LEU A 45 -7.75 -0.71 12.51
C LEU A 45 -7.49 0.69 11.94
N ILE A 46 -6.23 1.01 11.70
CA ILE A 46 -5.83 2.23 10.99
C ILE A 46 -5.51 1.86 9.55
N LEU A 47 -6.19 2.49 8.61
CA LEU A 47 -5.90 2.46 7.18
C LEU A 47 -5.12 3.72 6.78
N ASP A 48 -4.23 3.61 5.80
CA ASP A 48 -3.71 4.79 5.12
C ASP A 48 -4.72 5.34 4.09
N LEU A 49 -4.42 6.51 3.53
CA LEU A 49 -5.33 7.17 2.59
C LEU A 49 -5.51 6.39 1.29
N ILE A 50 -4.45 5.74 0.80
CA ILE A 50 -4.47 4.92 -0.43
C ILE A 50 -5.35 3.69 -0.22
N GLU A 51 -5.15 2.98 0.89
CA GLU A 51 -5.98 1.82 1.26
C GLU A 51 -7.44 2.20 1.42
N GLY A 52 -7.70 3.29 2.13
CA GLY A 52 -9.06 3.77 2.36
C GLY A 52 -9.79 4.15 1.09
N LEU A 53 -9.12 4.85 0.16
CA LEU A 53 -9.71 5.17 -1.13
C LEU A 53 -10.02 3.89 -1.94
N TYR A 54 -9.10 2.93 -2.00
CA TYR A 54 -9.32 1.66 -2.68
C TYR A 54 -10.52 0.90 -2.10
N LEU A 55 -10.64 0.83 -0.79
CA LEU A 55 -11.76 0.18 -0.12
C LEU A 55 -13.08 0.93 -0.31
N LEU A 56 -13.06 2.27 -0.39
CA LEU A 56 -14.22 3.11 -0.68
C LEU A 56 -14.71 2.89 -2.11
N GLU A 57 -13.81 2.89 -3.11
CA GLU A 57 -14.13 2.61 -4.52
C GLU A 57 -14.77 1.22 -4.68
N ASN A 58 -14.24 0.22 -3.96
CA ASN A 58 -14.75 -1.15 -3.98
C ASN A 58 -15.98 -1.36 -3.07
N LYS A 59 -16.55 -0.27 -2.50
CA LYS A 59 -17.75 -0.29 -1.65
C LYS A 59 -17.60 -1.19 -0.40
N LYS A 60 -16.38 -1.48 0.03
CA LYS A 60 -16.11 -2.27 1.23
C LYS A 60 -16.28 -1.45 2.50
N ILE A 61 -15.97 -0.16 2.44
CA ILE A 61 -16.14 0.77 3.56
C ILE A 61 -16.92 2.02 3.15
N THR A 62 -17.46 2.71 4.14
CA THR A 62 -17.96 4.10 4.04
C THR A 62 -17.12 4.98 4.95
N ILE A 63 -16.63 6.10 4.44
CA ILE A 63 -15.78 7.01 5.19
C ILE A 63 -16.62 8.22 5.61
N THR A 64 -16.49 8.63 6.86
CA THR A 64 -17.06 9.88 7.38
C THR A 64 -15.95 10.81 7.85
N LYS A 65 -16.15 12.12 7.71
CA LYS A 65 -15.32 13.17 8.30
C LYS A 65 -16.23 14.15 9.01
N LEU A 66 -16.02 14.40 10.30
CA LEU A 66 -16.89 15.25 11.12
C LEU A 66 -18.38 14.87 10.99
N LYS A 67 -18.68 13.57 11.05
CA LYS A 67 -20.03 12.97 10.91
C LYS A 67 -20.66 13.12 9.51
N GLN A 68 -20.00 13.72 8.54
CA GLN A 68 -20.47 13.81 7.16
C GLN A 68 -19.87 12.70 6.30
N LYS A 69 -20.71 12.03 5.50
CA LYS A 69 -20.26 10.98 4.59
C LYS A 69 -19.43 11.59 3.45
N MET A 70 -18.27 11.01 3.20
CA MET A 70 -17.40 11.40 2.10
C MET A 70 -17.70 10.61 0.83
N ASN A 71 -17.58 11.28 -0.31
CA ASN A 71 -17.59 10.65 -1.62
C ASN A 71 -16.16 10.39 -2.13
N ILE A 72 -16.05 9.71 -3.28
CA ILE A 72 -14.77 9.34 -3.88
C ILE A 72 -13.97 10.58 -4.28
N GLU A 73 -14.61 11.59 -4.88
CA GLU A 73 -13.96 12.81 -5.35
C GLU A 73 -13.33 13.58 -4.18
N GLN A 74 -14.04 13.74 -3.08
CA GLN A 74 -13.51 14.38 -1.87
C GLN A 74 -12.32 13.61 -1.30
N MET A 75 -12.38 12.29 -1.35
CA MET A 75 -11.28 11.46 -0.85
C MET A 75 -10.04 11.57 -1.76
N ILE A 76 -10.22 11.61 -3.09
CA ILE A 76 -9.15 11.84 -4.07
C ILE A 76 -8.46 13.18 -3.81
N GLU A 77 -9.20 14.26 -3.57
CA GLU A 77 -8.62 15.59 -3.29
C GLU A 77 -7.77 15.59 -2.01
N ILE A 78 -8.20 14.88 -0.98
CA ILE A 78 -7.38 14.71 0.24
C ILE A 78 -6.12 13.90 -0.06
N CYS A 79 -6.25 12.80 -0.79
CA CYS A 79 -5.10 11.98 -1.18
C CYS A 79 -4.07 12.77 -1.99
N LYS A 80 -4.51 13.58 -2.96
CA LYS A 80 -3.64 14.45 -3.76
C LYS A 80 -2.85 15.45 -2.91
N LYS A 81 -3.48 15.96 -1.87
CA LYS A 81 -2.86 16.93 -0.97
C LYS A 81 -1.85 16.30 -0.02
N GLU A 82 -2.18 15.13 0.53
CA GLU A 82 -1.44 14.52 1.63
C GLU A 82 -0.40 13.48 1.18
N VAL A 83 -0.57 12.89 -0.01
CA VAL A 83 0.30 11.81 -0.50
C VAL A 83 1.13 12.30 -1.68
N HIS A 84 2.44 12.36 -1.49
CA HIS A 84 3.37 12.70 -2.57
C HIS A 84 3.24 11.72 -3.74
N GLU A 85 3.07 12.24 -4.96
CA GLU A 85 2.85 11.47 -6.21
C GLU A 85 1.66 10.50 -6.15
N PHE A 86 0.60 10.89 -5.44
CA PHE A 86 -0.56 10.07 -5.15
C PHE A 86 -1.09 9.30 -6.38
N GLU A 87 -1.35 9.98 -7.48
CA GLU A 87 -2.01 9.37 -8.65
C GLU A 87 -1.24 8.15 -9.17
N LYS A 88 0.09 8.25 -9.23
CA LYS A 88 0.96 7.16 -9.69
C LYS A 88 1.01 6.01 -8.69
N LYS A 89 1.18 6.35 -7.41
CA LYS A 89 1.20 5.36 -6.34
C LYS A 89 -0.14 4.63 -6.24
N TYR A 90 -1.24 5.34 -6.44
CA TYR A 90 -2.57 4.74 -6.43
C TYR A 90 -2.78 3.77 -7.59
N ILE A 91 -2.35 4.12 -8.81
CA ILE A 91 -2.41 3.22 -9.98
C ILE A 91 -1.62 1.93 -9.70
N VAL A 92 -0.42 2.03 -9.16
CA VAL A 92 0.41 0.87 -8.81
C VAL A 92 -0.24 0.04 -7.70
N TYR A 93 -0.70 0.69 -6.64
CA TYR A 93 -1.40 0.04 -5.53
C TYR A 93 -2.60 -0.76 -6.03
N LYS A 94 -3.48 -0.11 -6.81
CA LYS A 94 -4.68 -0.72 -7.39
C LYS A 94 -4.32 -1.90 -8.28
N ASN A 95 -3.31 -1.76 -9.16
CA ASN A 95 -2.87 -2.83 -10.06
C ASN A 95 -2.46 -4.11 -9.31
N PHE A 96 -1.75 -3.98 -8.19
CA PHE A 96 -1.38 -5.14 -7.37
C PHE A 96 -2.59 -5.71 -6.61
N ARG A 97 -3.43 -4.86 -6.02
CA ARG A 97 -4.63 -5.31 -5.30
C ARG A 97 -5.62 -6.04 -6.20
N ASP A 98 -5.85 -5.52 -7.40
CA ASP A 98 -6.78 -6.13 -8.38
C ASP A 98 -6.27 -7.50 -8.89
N LYS A 99 -4.96 -7.75 -8.81
CA LYS A 99 -4.34 -9.05 -9.10
C LYS A 99 -4.28 -10.00 -7.89
N GLY A 100 -4.81 -9.58 -6.75
CA GLY A 100 -4.85 -10.41 -5.54
C GLY A 100 -3.62 -10.34 -4.65
N TYR A 101 -2.63 -9.50 -4.97
CA TYR A 101 -1.47 -9.31 -4.11
C TYR A 101 -1.81 -8.47 -2.88
N ILE A 102 -1.07 -8.69 -1.81
CA ILE A 102 -1.10 -7.87 -0.61
C ILE A 102 0.02 -6.85 -0.71
N ILE A 103 -0.33 -5.57 -0.64
CA ILE A 103 0.59 -4.46 -0.80
C ILE A 103 0.51 -3.53 0.41
N ASN A 104 1.65 -3.29 1.03
CA ASN A 104 1.80 -2.46 2.22
C ASN A 104 2.83 -1.36 1.97
N PRO A 105 2.82 -0.26 2.75
CA PRO A 105 3.85 0.76 2.67
C PRO A 105 5.26 0.18 2.86
N GLY A 106 6.17 0.50 1.95
CA GLY A 106 7.54 0.02 1.92
C GLY A 106 8.55 0.86 2.72
N ILE A 107 8.10 1.79 3.56
CA ILE A 107 8.92 2.75 4.31
C ILE A 107 10.08 2.08 5.05
N LYS A 108 9.83 0.93 5.66
CA LYS A 108 10.86 0.14 6.37
C LYS A 108 12.05 -0.25 5.47
N PHE A 109 11.80 -0.36 4.18
CA PHE A 109 12.79 -0.75 3.17
C PHE A 109 13.25 0.43 2.31
N GLY A 110 12.82 1.65 2.60
CA GLY A 110 13.17 2.84 1.82
C GLY A 110 12.59 2.84 0.40
N CYS A 111 11.46 2.18 0.19
CA CYS A 111 10.72 2.15 -1.08
C CYS A 111 9.24 2.48 -0.86
N ASP A 112 8.48 2.63 -1.95
CA ASP A 112 7.07 2.99 -1.85
C ASP A 112 6.23 1.85 -1.27
N PHE A 113 6.40 0.62 -1.76
CA PHE A 113 5.61 -0.52 -1.33
C PHE A 113 6.42 -1.79 -1.13
N ALA A 114 5.95 -2.62 -0.20
CA ALA A 114 6.34 -4.02 -0.05
C ALA A 114 5.15 -4.90 -0.43
N VAL A 115 5.37 -5.84 -1.36
CA VAL A 115 4.31 -6.69 -1.91
C VAL A 115 4.51 -8.13 -1.48
N TYR A 116 3.40 -8.77 -1.10
CA TYR A 116 3.33 -10.14 -0.63
C TYR A 116 2.38 -10.95 -1.51
N GLU A 117 2.66 -12.23 -1.65
CA GLU A 117 1.76 -13.17 -2.32
C GLU A 117 0.69 -13.70 -1.36
N LYS A 118 1.07 -14.03 -0.11
CA LYS A 118 0.19 -14.64 0.88
C LYS A 118 -0.10 -13.72 2.07
N GLY A 119 0.83 -12.86 2.43
CA GLY A 119 0.64 -11.84 3.45
C GLY A 119 1.69 -11.77 4.54
N PRO A 120 1.73 -10.65 5.26
CA PRO A 120 2.65 -10.43 6.37
C PRO A 120 2.50 -11.51 7.44
N GLY A 121 3.62 -12.14 7.82
CA GLY A 121 3.65 -13.22 8.82
C GLY A 121 3.46 -14.63 8.24
N ILE A 122 2.96 -14.76 7.01
CA ILE A 122 2.85 -16.04 6.28
C ILE A 122 4.04 -16.18 5.34
N ASP A 123 4.32 -15.16 4.55
CA ASP A 123 5.48 -15.07 3.68
C ASP A 123 6.30 -13.81 3.97
N HIS A 124 7.53 -13.81 3.48
CA HIS A 124 8.34 -12.59 3.44
C HIS A 124 8.00 -11.86 2.13
N ALA A 125 7.69 -10.55 2.18
CA ALA A 125 7.45 -9.77 0.97
C ALA A 125 8.52 -10.07 -0.08
N PRO A 126 8.20 -10.77 -1.17
CA PRO A 126 9.20 -11.11 -2.17
C PRO A 126 9.62 -9.89 -3.00
N PHE A 127 8.77 -8.87 -3.08
CA PHE A 127 8.97 -7.73 -3.95
C PHE A 127 8.99 -6.41 -3.18
N LEU A 128 9.96 -5.55 -3.53
CA LEU A 128 10.05 -4.15 -3.12
C LEU A 128 9.78 -3.27 -4.34
N ILE A 129 8.81 -2.40 -4.24
CA ILE A 129 8.33 -1.61 -5.37
C ILE A 129 8.68 -0.14 -5.15
N GLN A 130 9.35 0.44 -6.14
CA GLN A 130 9.54 1.88 -6.25
C GLN A 130 8.77 2.40 -7.47
N VAL A 131 7.96 3.42 -7.27
CA VAL A 131 7.18 4.05 -8.34
C VAL A 131 8.01 5.14 -9.00
N TYR A 132 8.09 5.10 -10.32
CA TYR A 132 8.84 6.07 -11.11
C TYR A 132 7.97 6.70 -12.20
N ASN A 133 8.31 7.92 -12.57
CA ASN A 133 7.76 8.55 -13.76
C ASN A 133 8.42 8.00 -15.02
N ARG A 134 7.68 7.92 -16.12
CA ARG A 134 8.21 7.49 -17.42
C ARG A 134 9.40 8.33 -17.90
N ASN A 135 9.40 9.62 -17.59
CA ASN A 135 10.44 10.57 -18.00
C ASN A 135 11.42 10.90 -16.87
N GLU A 136 11.39 10.16 -15.79
CA GLU A 136 12.28 10.37 -14.65
C GLU A 136 13.61 9.68 -14.89
N SER A 137 14.70 10.41 -14.64
CA SER A 137 16.04 9.86 -14.73
C SER A 137 16.37 9.07 -13.47
N ILE A 138 16.82 7.84 -13.64
CA ILE A 138 17.33 7.02 -12.55
C ILE A 138 18.86 7.14 -12.56
N THR A 139 19.44 7.55 -11.44
CA THR A 139 20.89 7.62 -11.32
C THR A 139 21.50 6.22 -11.19
N SER A 140 22.71 6.02 -11.70
CA SER A 140 23.46 4.76 -11.51
C SER A 140 23.62 4.40 -10.02
N THR A 141 23.87 5.39 -9.18
CA THR A 141 23.91 5.21 -7.72
C THR A 141 22.56 4.73 -7.17
N GLY A 142 21.44 5.29 -7.63
CA GLY A 142 20.10 4.87 -7.23
C GLY A 142 19.83 3.40 -7.58
N ILE A 143 20.20 2.97 -8.78
CA ILE A 143 20.07 1.57 -9.22
C ILE A 143 20.91 0.64 -8.33
N VAL A 144 22.16 1.00 -8.07
CA VAL A 144 23.07 0.21 -7.23
C VAL A 144 22.53 0.10 -5.80
N LEU A 145 22.07 1.21 -5.21
CA LEU A 145 21.51 1.20 -3.86
C LEU A 145 20.26 0.32 -3.77
N ALA A 146 19.36 0.43 -4.73
CA ALA A 146 18.16 -0.39 -4.82
C ALA A 146 18.47 -1.90 -4.91
N GLY A 147 19.39 -2.27 -5.79
CA GLY A 147 19.84 -3.65 -5.94
C GLY A 147 20.53 -4.18 -4.67
N ARG A 148 21.39 -3.39 -4.03
CA ARG A 148 22.05 -3.77 -2.74
C ARG A 148 21.02 -3.97 -1.64
N LEU A 149 20.04 -3.06 -1.51
CA LEU A 149 18.97 -3.19 -0.54
C LEU A 149 18.20 -4.50 -0.76
N ALA A 150 17.76 -4.76 -1.98
CA ALA A 150 17.03 -5.98 -2.32
C ALA A 150 17.82 -7.25 -1.98
N THR A 151 19.12 -7.28 -2.35
CA THR A 151 20.01 -8.42 -2.05
C THR A 151 20.19 -8.63 -0.56
N THR A 152 20.41 -7.55 0.20
CA THR A 152 20.59 -7.61 1.67
C THR A 152 19.39 -8.23 2.37
N VAL A 153 18.17 -7.93 1.90
CA VAL A 153 16.92 -8.46 2.47
C VAL A 153 16.37 -9.67 1.72
N ARG A 154 17.11 -10.20 0.74
CA ARG A 154 16.71 -11.35 -0.12
C ARG A 154 15.36 -11.14 -0.80
N LYS A 155 15.19 -9.96 -1.43
CA LYS A 155 13.97 -9.56 -2.12
C LYS A 155 14.30 -9.09 -3.54
N GLN A 156 13.31 -9.10 -4.42
CA GLN A 156 13.45 -8.53 -5.75
C GLN A 156 13.02 -7.06 -5.73
N PHE A 157 13.84 -6.18 -6.30
CA PHE A 157 13.51 -4.78 -6.46
C PHE A 157 12.88 -4.55 -7.83
N ILE A 158 11.71 -3.91 -7.82
CA ILE A 158 10.91 -3.68 -9.02
C ILE A 158 10.65 -2.18 -9.16
N LEU A 159 10.97 -1.64 -10.32
CA LEU A 159 10.55 -0.31 -10.74
C LEU A 159 9.15 -0.44 -11.36
N ALA A 160 8.20 0.30 -10.83
CA ALA A 160 6.84 0.37 -11.36
C ALA A 160 6.63 1.70 -12.07
N ILE A 161 6.30 1.67 -13.35
CA ILE A 161 6.16 2.84 -14.23
C ILE A 161 4.71 2.89 -14.72
N PRO A 162 3.84 3.70 -14.11
CA PRO A 162 2.46 3.86 -14.55
C PRO A 162 2.37 4.43 -15.98
N LYS A 163 1.49 3.83 -16.78
CA LYS A 163 1.13 4.28 -18.14
C LYS A 163 -0.36 4.57 -18.22
N GLY A 164 -0.73 5.84 -18.19
CA GLY A 164 -2.15 6.23 -18.19
C GLY A 164 -2.86 5.83 -16.90
N LYS A 165 -4.15 5.45 -17.00
CA LYS A 165 -4.99 5.23 -15.82
C LYS A 165 -4.89 3.82 -15.20
N ASP A 166 -4.61 2.79 -16.02
CA ASP A 166 -4.79 1.39 -15.57
C ASP A 166 -3.62 0.46 -15.93
N LYS A 167 -2.59 0.97 -16.61
CA LYS A 167 -1.45 0.16 -17.04
C LYS A 167 -0.19 0.55 -16.28
N VAL A 168 0.57 -0.46 -15.89
CA VAL A 168 1.87 -0.29 -15.23
C VAL A 168 2.87 -1.21 -15.91
N ASP A 169 4.01 -0.64 -16.32
CA ASP A 169 5.18 -1.46 -16.71
C ASP A 169 6.00 -1.75 -15.46
N PHE A 170 6.54 -2.94 -15.41
CA PHE A 170 7.41 -3.39 -14.32
C PHE A 170 8.77 -3.78 -14.86
N LEU A 171 9.82 -3.25 -14.25
CA LEU A 171 11.19 -3.62 -14.52
C LEU A 171 11.81 -4.20 -13.24
N ALA A 172 12.11 -5.49 -13.26
CA ALA A 172 12.81 -6.16 -12.18
C ALA A 172 14.33 -5.98 -12.34
N LEU A 173 15.02 -5.69 -11.25
CA LEU A 173 16.47 -5.53 -11.23
C LEU A 173 17.07 -6.75 -10.52
N ASP A 174 17.92 -7.49 -11.23
CA ASP A 174 18.69 -8.60 -10.69
C ASP A 174 20.19 -8.33 -10.84
N TRP A 175 20.98 -8.79 -9.86
CA TRP A 175 22.42 -8.77 -9.97
C TRP A 175 22.90 -9.91 -10.83
N TRP A 176 23.60 -9.57 -11.89
CA TRP A 176 24.36 -10.55 -12.61
C TRP A 176 25.65 -10.89 -11.84
N LYS A 177 25.83 -12.15 -11.54
CA LYS A 177 27.05 -12.69 -10.94
C LYS A 177 27.83 -13.38 -12.04
N ALA A 178 29.02 -12.87 -12.32
CA ALA A 178 29.97 -13.50 -13.22
C ALA A 178 30.49 -14.82 -12.64
#